data_3c18cd21b037531d42c3338f44b99287
#
_entry.id   3c18cd21b037531d42c3338f44b99287
#
_cell.length_a   1.000
_cell.length_b   1.000
_cell.length_c   1.000
_cell.angle_alpha   90.00
_cell.angle_beta   90.00
_cell.angle_gamma   90.00
#
_symmetry.space_group_name_H-M   'P 1'
#
loop_
_entity.id
_entity.type
_entity.pdbx_description
1 polymer ?
#
loop_
_entity_poly.entity_id
_entity_poly.type
_entity_poly.pdbx_seq_one_letter_code
_entity_poly.pdbx_strand_id
1 'polypeptide(L)'
;MKATLSRMIVALDRLVNYFIPPTVAVDRDGRNRAHVFLVSHILGPFIGSVVPIALYVLDPTPGYQVAVLAISITSFWIFPFVLRAGAPYNPLALVSIQNLIFCILWSCYFYGGVTSPTLPWVLVIPLLAFFYLGSSKSLRAMVMIMFAANLAIFSGFYLFGYPIKNDLPVAAMQGLGLVSTIAASLYVAMMALYYAKIQASQTELESEMRQHMATASALRLATEEAELAGAAKAEFLAKMSHELRTPLNAVIGYSQILLEDAEDEGDSETTADLNKIHNAGQHLLKLVNEVLDLSKIEAGKMELDLEETDLGELLGEIVHAARPAATKHGNEILCTIAPNLGTALCDASKFRNMTGQLIDNAVKFTHNGKIELVAERHLDESSDDLLIHVVDTGIGIASDQIANLFEKFTVADDSSTSKYGGTGLGLALSQKLCKLMGGEIFVESELGSGSRFTIRVPLLTGRRKGDALASATLVPAASDFALETTSAQNPAC
;
A
#
# COMPACT_ATOMS: atom_id res chain seq x y z
N MET A 1 36.96 7.08 -9.06
CA MET A 1 36.90 8.21 -8.11
C MET A 1 35.48 8.45 -7.57
N LYS A 2 34.44 8.66 -8.43
CA LYS A 2 33.03 8.87 -7.95
C LYS A 2 32.48 7.71 -7.11
N ALA A 3 32.69 6.45 -7.49
CA ALA A 3 32.21 5.28 -6.75
C ALA A 3 32.91 5.10 -5.39
N THR A 4 34.18 5.43 -5.28
CA THR A 4 34.93 5.37 -4.00
C THR A 4 34.45 6.45 -3.04
N LEU A 5 34.24 7.66 -3.53
CA LEU A 5 33.70 8.79 -2.74
C LEU A 5 32.30 8.49 -2.23
N SER A 6 31.44 7.93 -3.08
CA SER A 6 30.09 7.50 -2.67
C SER A 6 30.11 6.44 -1.58
N ARG A 7 30.99 5.43 -1.67
CA ARG A 7 31.15 4.41 -0.63
C ARG A 7 31.65 5.01 0.70
N MET A 8 32.57 5.95 0.66
CA MET A 8 33.07 6.65 1.86
C MET A 8 31.95 7.47 2.54
N ILE A 9 31.13 8.17 1.78
CA ILE A 9 30.01 8.94 2.32
C ILE A 9 28.98 8.00 2.98
N VAL A 10 28.63 6.89 2.34
CA VAL A 10 27.71 5.90 2.91
C VAL A 10 28.28 5.27 4.20
N ALA A 11 29.58 4.98 4.23
CA ALA A 11 30.24 4.46 5.44
C ALA A 11 30.23 5.49 6.58
N LEU A 12 30.49 6.75 6.27
CA LEU A 12 30.43 7.85 7.25
C LEU A 12 29.00 8.02 7.79
N ASP A 13 27.98 8.01 6.91
CA ASP A 13 26.59 8.13 7.32
C ASP A 13 26.15 6.96 8.23
N ARG A 14 26.61 5.74 7.95
CA ARG A 14 26.38 4.59 8.84
C ARG A 14 27.05 4.76 10.20
N LEU A 15 28.31 5.20 10.22
CA LEU A 15 29.06 5.45 11.46
C LEU A 15 28.37 6.52 12.29
N VAL A 16 27.95 7.62 11.69
CA VAL A 16 27.27 8.73 12.36
C VAL A 16 25.93 8.25 12.94
N ASN A 17 25.12 7.54 12.15
CA ASN A 17 23.84 7.00 12.61
C ASN A 17 24.01 6.02 13.80
N TYR A 18 25.13 5.30 13.87
CA TYR A 18 25.42 4.44 15.01
C TYR A 18 25.51 5.20 16.33
N PHE A 19 25.98 6.45 16.32
CA PHE A 19 26.14 7.26 17.53
C PHE A 19 24.91 8.09 17.91
N ILE A 20 23.87 8.17 17.07
CA ILE A 20 22.64 8.93 17.37
C ILE A 20 21.73 8.10 18.28
N PRO A 21 21.48 8.50 19.53
CA PRO A 21 20.55 7.78 20.40
C PRO A 21 19.09 8.02 19.98
N PRO A 22 18.17 7.06 20.24
CA PRO A 22 16.75 7.18 19.92
C PRO A 22 16.11 8.45 20.49
N THR A 23 16.54 8.89 21.66
CA THR A 23 16.04 10.09 22.35
C THR A 23 16.29 11.40 21.60
N VAL A 24 17.32 11.46 20.77
CA VAL A 24 17.68 12.62 19.93
C VAL A 24 17.07 12.48 18.52
N ALA A 25 16.77 11.25 18.12
CA ALA A 25 16.19 10.94 16.80
C ALA A 25 14.66 11.16 16.73
N VAL A 26 14.01 11.63 17.81
CA VAL A 26 12.55 11.79 17.92
C VAL A 26 12.02 12.78 16.89
N ASP A 27 12.71 13.90 16.70
CA ASP A 27 12.37 14.86 15.67
C ASP A 27 13.45 14.94 14.58
N ARG A 28 13.06 15.37 13.41
CA ARG A 28 13.93 15.47 12.24
C ARG A 28 15.02 16.52 12.42
N ASP A 29 14.66 17.65 13.05
CA ASP A 29 15.61 18.75 13.30
C ASP A 29 16.69 18.33 14.32
N GLY A 30 16.29 17.69 15.41
CA GLY A 30 17.20 17.12 16.40
C GLY A 30 18.15 16.08 15.80
N ARG A 31 17.63 15.19 14.95
CA ARG A 31 18.45 14.21 14.23
C ARG A 31 19.48 14.87 13.30
N ASN A 32 19.08 15.88 12.53
CA ASN A 32 19.98 16.59 11.63
C ASN A 32 21.09 17.36 12.37
N ARG A 33 20.74 18.04 13.47
CA ARG A 33 21.70 18.72 14.33
C ARG A 33 22.72 17.73 14.93
N ALA A 34 22.24 16.59 15.44
CA ALA A 34 23.10 15.52 15.93
C ALA A 34 24.00 14.96 14.83
N HIS A 35 23.49 14.82 13.63
CA HIS A 35 24.26 14.38 12.47
C HIS A 35 25.43 15.33 12.16
N VAL A 36 25.15 16.63 12.07
CA VAL A 36 26.19 17.67 11.84
C VAL A 36 27.21 17.68 12.99
N PHE A 37 26.73 17.60 14.23
CA PHE A 37 27.56 17.53 15.43
C PHE A 37 28.52 16.33 15.37
N LEU A 38 28.04 15.14 15.08
CA LEU A 38 28.82 13.91 15.01
C LEU A 38 29.85 13.94 13.88
N VAL A 39 29.47 14.41 12.69
CA VAL A 39 30.43 14.56 11.59
C VAL A 39 31.59 15.47 11.95
N SER A 40 31.30 16.61 12.58
CA SER A 40 32.34 17.54 13.01
C SER A 40 33.25 16.95 14.10
N HIS A 41 32.71 16.14 15.03
CA HIS A 41 33.49 15.52 16.11
C HIS A 41 34.27 14.27 15.65
N ILE A 42 33.83 13.60 14.57
CA ILE A 42 34.58 12.48 13.99
C ILE A 42 35.70 12.99 13.10
N LEU A 43 35.42 13.96 12.22
CA LEU A 43 36.39 14.44 11.22
C LEU A 43 37.19 15.67 11.68
N GLY A 44 36.60 16.54 12.51
CA GLY A 44 37.20 17.77 12.97
C GLY A 44 38.57 17.59 13.63
N PRO A 45 38.74 16.64 14.55
CA PRO A 45 40.05 16.43 15.21
C PRO A 45 41.16 16.06 14.24
N PHE A 46 40.89 15.36 13.13
CA PHE A 46 41.89 15.08 12.11
C PHE A 46 42.40 16.35 11.44
N ILE A 47 41.50 17.28 11.10
CA ILE A 47 41.86 18.56 10.49
C ILE A 47 42.50 19.49 11.53
N GLY A 48 41.93 19.52 12.74
CA GLY A 48 42.45 20.36 13.84
C GLY A 48 43.82 19.93 14.34
N SER A 49 44.15 18.63 14.29
CA SER A 49 45.46 18.09 14.73
C SER A 49 46.63 18.55 13.87
N VAL A 50 46.36 19.05 12.66
CA VAL A 50 47.41 19.65 11.83
C VAL A 50 48.11 20.81 12.53
N VAL A 51 47.37 21.61 13.34
CA VAL A 51 47.94 22.75 14.07
C VAL A 51 48.94 22.31 15.16
N PRO A 52 48.60 21.46 16.14
CA PRO A 52 49.58 21.03 17.16
C PRO A 52 50.74 20.20 16.55
N ILE A 53 50.51 19.46 15.46
CA ILE A 53 51.58 18.76 14.74
C ILE A 53 52.56 19.78 14.14
N ALA A 54 52.03 20.79 13.43
CA ALA A 54 52.89 21.86 12.88
C ALA A 54 53.63 22.61 13.97
N LEU A 55 52.99 22.93 15.09
CA LEU A 55 53.63 23.57 16.25
C LEU A 55 54.74 22.68 16.81
N TYR A 56 54.51 21.36 16.98
CA TYR A 56 55.52 20.44 17.48
C TYR A 56 56.74 20.35 16.59
N VAL A 57 56.57 20.46 15.27
CA VAL A 57 57.67 20.39 14.30
C VAL A 57 58.43 21.72 14.18
N LEU A 58 57.71 22.86 14.30
CA LEU A 58 58.23 24.19 14.05
C LEU A 58 58.83 24.85 15.33
N ASP A 59 58.38 24.39 16.53
CA ASP A 59 58.88 24.90 17.81
C ASP A 59 60.15 24.15 18.17
N PRO A 60 61.28 24.85 18.31
CA PRO A 60 62.60 24.26 18.72
C PRO A 60 62.51 23.57 20.08
N THR A 61 61.63 24.02 20.97
CA THR A 61 61.45 23.53 22.33
C THR A 61 59.97 23.34 22.68
N PRO A 62 59.28 22.38 22.02
CA PRO A 62 57.84 22.17 22.22
C PRO A 62 57.57 21.83 23.69
N GLY A 63 56.83 22.71 24.36
CA GLY A 63 56.53 22.60 25.80
C GLY A 63 55.13 21.99 26.02
N TYR A 64 54.68 22.02 27.29
CA TYR A 64 53.37 21.49 27.70
C TYR A 64 52.18 22.14 26.96
N GLN A 65 52.36 23.37 26.43
CA GLN A 65 51.33 24.13 25.73
C GLN A 65 50.85 23.39 24.43
N VAL A 66 51.78 22.74 23.71
CA VAL A 66 51.47 21.93 22.54
C VAL A 66 50.71 20.65 22.94
N ALA A 67 51.17 20.02 24.03
CA ALA A 67 50.50 18.80 24.53
C ALA A 67 49.06 19.09 25.00
N VAL A 68 48.85 20.18 25.74
CA VAL A 68 47.47 20.59 26.15
C VAL A 68 46.59 20.84 24.96
N LEU A 69 47.07 21.53 23.93
CA LEU A 69 46.32 21.77 22.70
C LEU A 69 45.97 20.46 21.99
N ALA A 70 46.94 19.55 21.84
CA ALA A 70 46.74 18.26 21.23
C ALA A 70 45.69 17.40 21.97
N ILE A 71 45.79 17.35 23.32
CA ILE A 71 44.83 16.64 24.18
C ILE A 71 43.44 17.24 24.04
N SER A 72 43.31 18.58 24.06
CA SER A 72 42.02 19.26 23.93
C SER A 72 41.36 18.99 22.57
N ILE A 73 42.14 18.97 21.47
CA ILE A 73 41.64 18.68 20.14
C ILE A 73 41.23 17.19 20.02
N THR A 74 42.03 16.26 20.52
CA THR A 74 41.70 14.84 20.48
C THR A 74 40.54 14.48 21.40
N SER A 75 40.29 15.26 22.46
CA SER A 75 39.11 15.05 23.34
C SER A 75 37.79 15.20 22.63
N PHE A 76 37.71 15.83 21.46
CA PHE A 76 36.50 15.88 20.67
C PHE A 76 36.00 14.49 20.25
N TRP A 77 36.86 13.47 20.14
CA TRP A 77 36.46 12.10 19.88
C TRP A 77 35.68 11.45 21.01
N ILE A 78 35.68 12.02 22.23
CA ILE A 78 34.87 11.50 23.35
C ILE A 78 33.40 11.85 23.19
N PHE A 79 33.06 12.99 22.58
CA PHE A 79 31.67 13.47 22.48
C PHE A 79 30.68 12.52 21.79
N PRO A 80 31.03 11.85 20.69
CA PRO A 80 30.18 10.82 20.10
C PRO A 80 29.78 9.72 21.09
N PHE A 81 30.72 9.23 21.89
CA PHE A 81 30.46 8.18 22.88
C PHE A 81 29.58 8.67 24.03
N VAL A 82 29.81 9.91 24.49
CA VAL A 82 28.99 10.54 25.53
C VAL A 82 27.56 10.77 25.07
N LEU A 83 27.37 11.19 23.81
CA LEU A 83 26.06 11.34 23.21
C LEU A 83 25.35 9.99 23.13
N ARG A 84 26.03 8.94 22.65
CA ARG A 84 25.49 7.58 22.57
C ARG A 84 25.11 7.03 23.93
N ALA A 85 25.84 7.37 24.98
CA ALA A 85 25.53 6.98 26.36
C ALA A 85 24.27 7.66 26.93
N GLY A 86 23.61 8.54 26.17
CA GLY A 86 22.34 9.18 26.54
C GLY A 86 22.49 10.57 27.19
N ALA A 87 23.66 11.22 27.08
CA ALA A 87 23.80 12.59 27.53
C ALA A 87 22.86 13.55 26.77
N PRO A 88 22.26 14.55 27.43
CA PRO A 88 21.40 15.51 26.79
C PRO A 88 22.16 16.33 25.75
N TYR A 89 21.62 16.41 24.52
CA TYR A 89 22.30 16.99 23.36
C TYR A 89 22.72 18.45 23.54
N ASN A 90 21.83 19.34 24.00
CA ASN A 90 22.12 20.78 24.08
C ASN A 90 23.25 21.13 25.05
N PRO A 91 23.30 20.63 26.29
CA PRO A 91 24.45 20.81 27.18
C PRO A 91 25.76 20.26 26.59
N LEU A 92 25.69 19.07 25.95
CA LEU A 92 26.85 18.45 25.33
C LEU A 92 27.42 19.32 24.20
N ALA A 93 26.55 19.87 23.35
CA ALA A 93 26.93 20.80 22.29
C ALA A 93 27.58 22.07 22.84
N LEU A 94 27.08 22.66 23.94
CA LEU A 94 27.66 23.81 24.59
C LEU A 94 29.05 23.52 25.19
N VAL A 95 29.23 22.38 25.84
CA VAL A 95 30.54 21.96 26.38
C VAL A 95 31.53 21.75 25.24
N SER A 96 31.10 21.18 24.12
CA SER A 96 31.95 21.04 22.94
C SER A 96 32.39 22.38 22.36
N ILE A 97 31.45 23.34 22.24
CA ILE A 97 31.79 24.70 21.79
C ILE A 97 32.75 25.40 22.77
N GLN A 98 32.53 25.21 24.07
CA GLN A 98 33.45 25.76 25.08
C GLN A 98 34.88 25.18 24.94
N ASN A 99 34.98 23.86 24.68
CA ASN A 99 36.28 23.25 24.43
C ASN A 99 36.96 23.81 23.16
N LEU A 100 36.19 24.10 22.13
CA LEU A 100 36.68 24.71 20.89
C LEU A 100 37.23 26.15 21.18
N ILE A 101 36.46 26.96 21.91
CA ILE A 101 36.86 28.30 22.33
C ILE A 101 38.19 28.21 23.10
N PHE A 102 38.27 27.27 24.04
CA PHE A 102 39.51 27.04 24.81
C PHE A 102 40.69 26.70 23.91
N CYS A 103 40.56 25.73 22.99
CA CYS A 103 41.62 25.34 22.06
C CYS A 103 42.14 26.53 21.26
N ILE A 104 41.27 27.38 20.76
CA ILE A 104 41.62 28.54 19.93
C ILE A 104 42.33 29.60 20.77
N LEU A 105 41.73 30.01 21.87
CA LEU A 105 42.29 31.05 22.73
C LEU A 105 43.59 30.62 23.42
N TRP A 106 43.72 29.34 23.82
CA TRP A 106 44.93 28.73 24.33
C TRP A 106 46.08 28.84 23.31
N SER A 107 45.80 28.43 22.06
CA SER A 107 46.75 28.53 20.97
C SER A 107 47.14 29.99 20.69
N CYS A 108 46.15 30.90 20.64
CA CYS A 108 46.41 32.32 20.48
C CYS A 108 47.29 32.89 21.58
N TYR A 109 47.03 32.54 22.84
CA TYR A 109 47.78 33.08 23.99
C TYR A 109 49.27 32.74 23.93
N PHE A 110 49.59 31.48 23.64
CA PHE A 110 50.99 31.01 23.60
C PHE A 110 51.71 31.30 22.29
N TYR A 111 50.99 31.51 21.17
CA TYR A 111 51.59 31.64 19.84
C TYR A 111 51.14 32.92 19.14
N GLY A 112 51.54 34.07 19.69
CA GLY A 112 51.44 35.36 19.03
C GLY A 112 50.28 36.26 19.49
N GLY A 113 49.48 35.88 20.46
CA GLY A 113 48.39 36.70 20.97
C GLY A 113 47.38 37.10 19.89
N VAL A 114 47.15 38.38 19.72
CA VAL A 114 46.23 38.93 18.69
C VAL A 114 46.74 38.80 17.26
N THR A 115 48.03 38.52 17.08
CA THR A 115 48.64 38.23 15.77
C THR A 115 48.83 36.74 15.54
N SER A 116 48.21 35.90 16.37
CA SER A 116 48.37 34.47 16.32
C SER A 116 47.92 33.91 14.95
N PRO A 117 48.70 33.00 14.36
CA PRO A 117 48.36 32.33 13.13
C PRO A 117 47.16 31.38 13.27
N THR A 118 46.71 31.10 14.50
CA THR A 118 45.51 30.25 14.75
C THR A 118 44.22 31.06 14.92
N LEU A 119 44.31 32.41 14.90
CA LEU A 119 43.16 33.30 15.03
C LEU A 119 42.03 33.06 14.01
N PRO A 120 42.29 32.65 12.74
CA PRO A 120 41.22 32.35 11.76
C PRO A 120 40.19 31.32 12.25
N TRP A 121 40.56 30.41 13.17
CA TRP A 121 39.66 29.44 13.74
C TRP A 121 38.52 30.05 14.59
N VAL A 122 38.65 31.30 15.03
CA VAL A 122 37.59 32.03 15.75
C VAL A 122 36.32 32.13 14.94
N LEU A 123 36.41 32.22 13.60
CA LEU A 123 35.24 32.27 12.70
C LEU A 123 34.44 30.96 12.68
N VAL A 124 35.04 29.87 13.11
CA VAL A 124 34.38 28.57 13.18
C VAL A 124 33.34 28.51 14.32
N ILE A 125 33.57 29.29 15.42
CA ILE A 125 32.72 29.27 16.61
C ILE A 125 31.26 29.64 16.31
N PRO A 126 30.94 30.82 15.72
CA PRO A 126 29.57 31.19 15.42
C PRO A 126 28.94 30.26 14.37
N LEU A 127 29.74 29.74 13.44
CA LEU A 127 29.27 28.79 12.43
C LEU A 127 28.80 27.48 13.07
N LEU A 128 29.60 26.91 13.98
CA LEU A 128 29.23 25.68 14.69
C LEU A 128 28.08 25.91 15.66
N ALA A 129 28.01 27.07 16.32
CA ALA A 129 26.87 27.43 17.14
C ALA A 129 25.54 27.40 16.32
N PHE A 130 25.60 27.91 15.11
CA PHE A 130 24.46 27.87 14.20
C PHE A 130 24.10 26.43 13.82
N PHE A 131 25.07 25.62 13.45
CA PHE A 131 24.82 24.25 13.01
C PHE A 131 24.37 23.31 14.13
N TYR A 132 24.92 23.44 15.33
CA TYR A 132 24.60 22.55 16.45
C TYR A 132 23.29 22.92 17.14
N LEU A 133 23.00 24.21 17.28
CA LEU A 133 21.89 24.68 18.10
C LEU A 133 20.65 25.08 17.27
N GLY A 134 20.74 25.03 15.93
CA GLY A 134 19.64 25.28 15.00
C GLY A 134 18.98 26.65 15.22
N SER A 135 17.65 26.67 15.25
CA SER A 135 16.86 27.92 15.38
C SER A 135 16.75 28.47 16.80
N SER A 136 17.27 27.77 17.83
CA SER A 136 17.14 28.20 19.22
C SER A 136 17.89 29.51 19.49
N LYS A 137 17.16 30.62 19.57
CA LYS A 137 17.73 31.97 19.84
C LYS A 137 18.44 32.04 21.19
N SER A 138 17.88 31.43 22.24
CA SER A 138 18.44 31.46 23.60
C SER A 138 19.80 30.73 23.71
N LEU A 139 19.92 29.54 23.08
CA LEU A 139 21.14 28.76 23.08
C LEU A 139 22.26 29.47 22.28
N ARG A 140 21.92 30.06 21.12
CA ARG A 140 22.90 30.84 20.34
C ARG A 140 23.36 32.09 21.09
N ALA A 141 22.46 32.81 21.77
CA ALA A 141 22.82 33.92 22.62
C ALA A 141 23.77 33.49 23.75
N MET A 142 23.52 32.33 24.36
CA MET A 142 24.38 31.75 25.38
C MET A 142 25.81 31.47 24.88
N VAL A 143 25.98 30.95 23.67
CA VAL A 143 27.29 30.77 23.04
C VAL A 143 27.99 32.11 22.82
N MET A 144 27.27 33.13 22.37
CA MET A 144 27.86 34.47 22.19
C MET A 144 28.31 35.09 23.51
N ILE A 145 27.53 34.90 24.59
CA ILE A 145 27.92 35.30 25.93
C ILE A 145 29.17 34.54 26.43
N MET A 146 29.18 33.22 26.24
CA MET A 146 30.33 32.38 26.55
C MET A 146 31.57 32.83 25.80
N PHE A 147 31.46 33.09 24.50
CA PHE A 147 32.54 33.58 23.67
C PHE A 147 33.05 34.96 24.15
N ALA A 148 32.16 35.91 24.42
CA ALA A 148 32.51 37.23 24.94
C ALA A 148 33.21 37.15 26.31
N ALA A 149 32.73 36.30 27.23
CA ALA A 149 33.35 36.08 28.53
C ALA A 149 34.78 35.49 28.39
N ASN A 150 34.94 34.46 27.54
CA ASN A 150 36.28 33.88 27.28
C ASN A 150 37.22 34.91 26.62
N LEU A 151 36.73 35.73 25.70
CA LEU A 151 37.50 36.78 25.07
C LEU A 151 37.91 37.86 26.07
N ALA A 152 37.05 38.25 27.01
CA ALA A 152 37.37 39.19 28.09
C ALA A 152 38.46 38.60 29.01
N ILE A 153 38.36 37.33 29.40
CA ILE A 153 39.40 36.62 30.17
C ILE A 153 40.73 36.59 29.40
N PHE A 154 40.68 36.21 28.11
CA PHE A 154 41.87 36.21 27.26
C PHE A 154 42.51 37.60 27.18
N SER A 155 41.73 38.64 26.95
CA SER A 155 42.21 40.04 26.89
C SER A 155 42.80 40.48 28.21
N GLY A 156 42.21 40.10 29.35
CA GLY A 156 42.75 40.37 30.67
C GLY A 156 44.13 39.71 30.88
N PHE A 157 44.25 38.43 30.55
CA PHE A 157 45.56 37.76 30.63
C PHE A 157 46.60 38.34 29.66
N TYR A 158 46.19 38.73 28.46
CA TYR A 158 47.03 39.31 27.45
C TYR A 158 47.53 40.71 27.85
N LEU A 159 46.69 41.57 28.45
CA LEU A 159 47.00 42.93 28.79
C LEU A 159 47.72 43.08 30.16
N PHE A 160 47.37 42.25 31.15
CA PHE A 160 47.81 42.34 32.51
C PHE A 160 48.68 41.18 32.98
N GLY A 161 48.81 40.13 32.14
CA GLY A 161 49.65 38.96 32.41
C GLY A 161 51.11 39.17 32.05
N TYR A 162 51.93 38.19 32.42
CA TYR A 162 53.33 38.20 31.98
C TYR A 162 53.40 37.94 30.47
N PRO A 163 54.18 38.77 29.72
CA PRO A 163 54.35 38.53 28.29
C PRO A 163 55.06 37.19 28.10
N ILE A 164 54.36 36.30 27.43
CA ILE A 164 54.92 35.01 27.03
C ILE A 164 55.91 35.30 25.91
N LYS A 165 57.12 34.97 26.09
CA LYS A 165 58.17 35.06 25.06
C LYS A 165 57.79 33.97 24.01
N ASN A 166 57.50 34.44 22.82
CA ASN A 166 57.29 33.57 21.67
C ASN A 166 58.68 33.41 21.00
N ASP A 167 59.29 32.26 21.20
CA ASP A 167 60.65 31.98 20.68
C ASP A 167 60.56 31.38 19.22
N LEU A 168 59.39 31.36 18.61
CA LEU A 168 59.25 30.90 17.24
C LEU A 168 59.78 31.89 16.21
N PRO A 169 60.61 31.43 15.25
CA PRO A 169 61.09 32.28 14.17
C PRO A 169 59.95 32.85 13.35
N VAL A 170 60.05 34.05 12.83
CA VAL A 170 59.02 34.72 12.01
C VAL A 170 58.60 33.85 10.83
N ALA A 171 59.53 33.17 10.16
CA ALA A 171 59.25 32.26 9.08
C ALA A 171 58.39 31.05 9.51
N ALA A 172 58.61 30.50 10.69
CA ALA A 172 57.83 29.44 11.27
C ALA A 172 56.38 29.89 11.57
N MET A 173 56.24 31.11 12.12
CA MET A 173 54.91 31.72 12.37
C MET A 173 54.11 31.94 11.08
N GLN A 174 54.78 32.39 10.00
CA GLN A 174 54.15 32.54 8.68
C GLN A 174 53.72 31.17 8.11
N GLY A 175 54.60 30.17 8.21
CA GLY A 175 54.27 28.79 7.78
C GLY A 175 53.09 28.21 8.57
N LEU A 176 53.06 28.38 9.89
CA LEU A 176 51.97 27.99 10.75
C LEU A 176 50.67 28.72 10.39
N GLY A 177 50.73 30.01 10.07
CA GLY A 177 49.60 30.83 9.61
C GLY A 177 48.99 30.31 8.34
N LEU A 178 49.82 29.94 7.36
CA LEU A 178 49.32 29.33 6.11
C LEU A 178 48.62 27.99 6.35
N VAL A 179 49.26 27.08 7.08
CA VAL A 179 48.73 25.76 7.43
C VAL A 179 47.42 25.89 8.22
N SER A 180 47.38 26.76 9.21
CA SER A 180 46.21 27.02 10.06
C SER A 180 45.04 27.58 9.24
N THR A 181 45.30 28.54 8.35
CA THR A 181 44.27 29.15 7.50
C THR A 181 43.71 28.14 6.50
N ILE A 182 44.57 27.33 5.88
CA ILE A 182 44.14 26.26 4.99
C ILE A 182 43.26 25.24 5.74
N ALA A 183 43.71 24.79 6.93
CA ALA A 183 42.94 23.83 7.72
C ALA A 183 41.59 24.38 8.18
N ALA A 184 41.52 25.64 8.65
CA ALA A 184 40.28 26.29 9.03
C ALA A 184 39.33 26.44 7.82
N SER A 185 39.85 26.87 6.66
CA SER A 185 39.08 27.01 5.43
C SER A 185 38.53 25.66 4.93
N LEU A 186 39.35 24.62 4.97
CA LEU A 186 38.94 23.27 4.62
C LEU A 186 37.84 22.74 5.56
N TYR A 187 37.98 23.00 6.87
CA TYR A 187 36.97 22.62 7.85
C TYR A 187 35.61 23.33 7.59
N VAL A 188 35.67 24.66 7.38
CA VAL A 188 34.45 25.44 7.06
C VAL A 188 33.81 24.97 5.77
N ALA A 189 34.61 24.73 4.72
CA ALA A 189 34.12 24.22 3.45
C ALA A 189 33.46 22.82 3.59
N MET A 190 34.10 21.92 4.33
CA MET A 190 33.55 20.59 4.63
C MET A 190 32.19 20.69 5.34
N MET A 191 32.08 21.52 6.36
CA MET A 191 30.84 21.71 7.12
C MET A 191 29.75 22.36 6.27
N ALA A 192 30.09 23.35 5.45
CA ALA A 192 29.13 24.01 4.56
C ALA A 192 28.58 23.05 3.49
N LEU A 193 29.44 22.26 2.86
CA LEU A 193 29.05 21.25 1.88
C LEU A 193 28.15 20.17 2.51
N TYR A 194 28.52 19.73 3.70
CA TYR A 194 27.73 18.73 4.41
C TYR A 194 26.34 19.26 4.80
N TYR A 195 26.27 20.49 5.31
CA TYR A 195 25.00 21.14 5.63
C TYR A 195 24.13 21.36 4.37
N ALA A 196 24.74 21.81 3.27
CA ALA A 196 24.04 21.96 1.99
C ALA A 196 23.43 20.62 1.49
N LYS A 197 24.16 19.51 1.65
CA LYS A 197 23.66 18.16 1.33
C LYS A 197 22.42 17.81 2.14
N ILE A 198 22.44 18.06 3.46
CA ILE A 198 21.29 17.81 4.34
C ILE A 198 20.08 18.63 3.90
N GLN A 199 20.27 19.92 3.60
CA GLN A 199 19.19 20.82 3.16
C GLN A 199 18.59 20.38 1.81
N ALA A 200 19.43 20.02 0.85
CA ALA A 200 18.97 19.52 -0.45
C ALA A 200 18.11 18.25 -0.32
N SER A 201 18.55 17.30 0.51
CA SER A 201 17.78 16.08 0.78
C SER A 201 16.44 16.37 1.49
N GLN A 202 16.37 17.42 2.30
CA GLN A 202 15.13 17.83 2.95
C GLN A 202 14.10 18.37 1.96
N THR A 203 14.54 19.28 1.08
CA THR A 203 13.65 19.88 0.07
C THR A 203 13.13 18.85 -0.93
N GLU A 204 13.96 17.89 -1.33
CA GLU A 204 13.55 16.80 -2.20
C GLU A 204 12.45 15.94 -1.56
N LEU A 205 12.67 15.49 -0.31
CA LEU A 205 11.69 14.68 0.42
C LEU A 205 10.36 15.44 0.69
N GLU A 206 10.43 16.76 0.97
CA GLU A 206 9.23 17.59 1.14
C GLU A 206 8.43 17.71 -0.16
N SER A 207 9.11 17.83 -1.30
CA SER A 207 8.47 17.87 -2.61
C SER A 207 7.78 16.55 -2.95
N GLU A 208 8.45 15.42 -2.70
CA GLU A 208 7.87 14.09 -2.88
C GLU A 208 6.63 13.88 -1.99
N MET A 209 6.73 14.26 -0.71
CA MET A 209 5.62 14.12 0.22
C MET A 209 4.40 14.96 -0.20
N ARG A 210 4.60 16.20 -0.71
CA ARG A 210 3.52 17.03 -1.25
C ARG A 210 2.89 16.39 -2.47
N GLN A 211 3.69 15.83 -3.36
CA GLN A 211 3.19 15.14 -4.56
C GLN A 211 2.36 13.90 -4.18
N HIS A 212 2.83 13.09 -3.24
CA HIS A 212 2.09 11.95 -2.74
C HIS A 212 0.75 12.34 -2.09
N MET A 213 0.74 13.39 -1.27
CA MET A 213 -0.49 13.91 -0.67
C MET A 213 -1.50 14.41 -1.72
N ALA A 214 -1.02 15.11 -2.76
CA ALA A 214 -1.88 15.59 -3.85
C ALA A 214 -2.47 14.42 -4.64
N THR A 215 -1.66 13.39 -4.95
CA THR A 215 -2.13 12.19 -5.65
C THR A 215 -3.14 11.41 -4.82
N ALA A 216 -2.88 11.24 -3.52
CA ALA A 216 -3.81 10.54 -2.61
C ALA A 216 -5.15 11.28 -2.49
N SER A 217 -5.14 12.62 -2.42
CA SER A 217 -6.37 13.40 -2.36
C SER A 217 -7.16 13.34 -3.67
N ALA A 218 -6.49 13.38 -4.83
CA ALA A 218 -7.14 13.24 -6.12
C ALA A 218 -7.75 11.84 -6.31
N LEU A 219 -7.04 10.80 -5.89
CA LEU A 219 -7.55 9.43 -5.94
C LEU A 219 -8.79 9.26 -5.07
N ARG A 220 -8.77 9.82 -3.85
CA ARG A 220 -9.94 9.78 -2.95
C ARG A 220 -11.17 10.45 -3.56
N LEU A 221 -11.02 11.64 -4.14
CA LEU A 221 -12.11 12.34 -4.80
C LEU A 221 -12.67 11.55 -5.99
N ALA A 222 -11.79 10.97 -6.82
CA ALA A 222 -12.21 10.14 -7.94
C ALA A 222 -12.97 8.88 -7.47
N THR A 223 -12.55 8.27 -6.37
CA THR A 223 -13.25 7.12 -5.78
C THR A 223 -14.63 7.52 -5.26
N GLU A 224 -14.75 8.63 -4.53
CA GLU A 224 -16.04 9.15 -4.03
C GLU A 224 -17.00 9.48 -5.19
N GLU A 225 -16.51 10.09 -6.27
CA GLU A 225 -17.34 10.35 -7.47
C GLU A 225 -17.81 9.06 -8.14
N ALA A 226 -16.93 8.06 -8.27
CA ALA A 226 -17.26 6.76 -8.84
C ALA A 226 -18.32 6.01 -8.00
N GLU A 227 -18.20 6.04 -6.68
CA GLU A 227 -19.16 5.45 -5.75
C GLU A 227 -20.54 6.13 -5.83
N LEU A 228 -20.57 7.47 -5.85
CA LEU A 228 -21.80 8.23 -5.99
C LEU A 228 -22.48 7.95 -7.35
N ALA A 229 -21.72 7.91 -8.43
CA ALA A 229 -22.24 7.57 -9.75
C ALA A 229 -22.79 6.13 -9.80
N GLY A 230 -22.10 5.18 -9.18
CA GLY A 230 -22.54 3.80 -9.02
C GLY A 230 -23.84 3.68 -8.23
N ALA A 231 -23.94 4.40 -7.11
CA ALA A 231 -25.14 4.40 -6.28
C ALA A 231 -26.35 5.03 -7.00
N ALA A 232 -26.15 6.14 -7.71
CA ALA A 232 -27.21 6.79 -8.51
C ALA A 232 -27.68 5.91 -9.66
N LYS A 233 -26.75 5.21 -10.34
CA LYS A 233 -27.07 4.24 -11.39
C LYS A 233 -27.92 3.09 -10.86
N ALA A 234 -27.57 2.54 -9.69
CA ALA A 234 -28.33 1.44 -9.08
C ALA A 234 -29.74 1.88 -8.66
N GLU A 235 -29.88 3.09 -8.09
CA GLU A 235 -31.18 3.65 -7.71
C GLU A 235 -32.07 3.91 -8.93
N PHE A 236 -31.51 4.51 -9.98
CA PHE A 236 -32.22 4.74 -11.25
C PHE A 236 -32.73 3.41 -11.83
N LEU A 237 -31.88 2.39 -11.92
CA LEU A 237 -32.27 1.10 -12.45
C LEU A 237 -33.33 0.41 -11.58
N ALA A 238 -33.23 0.50 -10.24
CA ALA A 238 -34.25 -0.03 -9.34
C ALA A 238 -35.63 0.61 -9.57
N LYS A 239 -35.68 1.93 -9.73
CA LYS A 239 -36.90 2.66 -10.03
C LYS A 239 -37.45 2.28 -11.41
N MET A 240 -36.62 2.25 -12.44
CA MET A 240 -37.01 1.86 -13.81
C MET A 240 -37.58 0.45 -13.86
N SER A 241 -37.01 -0.50 -13.10
CA SER A 241 -37.57 -1.83 -13.05
C SER A 241 -38.97 -1.87 -12.48
N HIS A 242 -39.21 -1.16 -11.40
CA HIS A 242 -40.57 -1.13 -10.84
C HIS A 242 -41.57 -0.55 -11.85
N GLU A 243 -41.17 0.52 -12.53
CA GLU A 243 -42.01 1.17 -13.58
C GLU A 243 -42.22 0.27 -14.82
N LEU A 244 -41.25 -0.59 -15.14
CA LEU A 244 -41.38 -1.56 -16.25
C LEU A 244 -42.14 -2.84 -15.85
N ARG A 245 -42.00 -3.30 -14.61
CA ARG A 245 -42.64 -4.53 -14.11
C ARG A 245 -44.14 -4.40 -14.09
N THR A 246 -44.70 -3.24 -13.73
CA THR A 246 -46.14 -3.02 -13.60
C THR A 246 -46.87 -3.21 -14.93
N PRO A 247 -46.53 -2.48 -16.02
CA PRO A 247 -47.22 -2.68 -17.33
C PRO A 247 -46.94 -4.07 -17.90
N LEU A 248 -45.75 -4.63 -17.65
CA LEU A 248 -45.39 -5.93 -18.16
C LEU A 248 -46.19 -7.06 -17.50
N ASN A 249 -46.40 -7.00 -16.18
CA ASN A 249 -47.26 -7.92 -15.47
C ASN A 249 -48.72 -7.82 -15.97
N ALA A 250 -49.18 -6.63 -16.34
CA ALA A 250 -50.50 -6.47 -16.94
C ALA A 250 -50.58 -7.16 -18.32
N VAL A 251 -49.57 -6.97 -19.18
CA VAL A 251 -49.50 -7.65 -20.49
C VAL A 251 -49.51 -9.17 -20.33
N ILE A 252 -48.69 -9.71 -19.41
CA ILE A 252 -48.61 -11.12 -19.11
C ILE A 252 -49.96 -11.65 -18.59
N GLY A 253 -50.54 -10.92 -17.61
CA GLY A 253 -51.84 -11.31 -17.03
C GLY A 253 -52.98 -11.32 -18.04
N TYR A 254 -53.11 -10.25 -18.85
CA TYR A 254 -54.16 -10.22 -19.91
C TYR A 254 -53.94 -11.26 -21.00
N SER A 255 -52.68 -11.49 -21.41
CA SER A 255 -52.35 -12.54 -22.37
C SER A 255 -52.71 -13.94 -21.84
N GLN A 256 -52.55 -14.16 -20.54
CA GLN A 256 -52.90 -15.42 -19.89
C GLN A 256 -54.41 -15.65 -19.85
N ILE A 257 -55.21 -14.65 -19.47
CA ILE A 257 -56.65 -14.71 -19.43
C ILE A 257 -57.19 -15.00 -20.84
N LEU A 258 -56.73 -14.27 -21.85
CA LEU A 258 -57.14 -14.47 -23.23
C LEU A 258 -56.68 -15.81 -23.79
N LEU A 259 -55.57 -16.36 -23.30
CA LEU A 259 -55.07 -17.69 -23.67
C LEU A 259 -56.04 -18.79 -23.15
N GLU A 260 -56.45 -18.67 -21.89
CA GLU A 260 -57.42 -19.60 -21.28
C GLU A 260 -58.76 -19.57 -22.05
N ASP A 261 -59.25 -18.35 -22.39
CA ASP A 261 -60.49 -18.19 -23.18
C ASP A 261 -60.36 -18.80 -24.58
N ALA A 262 -59.21 -18.56 -25.27
CA ALA A 262 -58.98 -19.12 -26.62
C ALA A 262 -58.76 -20.64 -26.62
N GLU A 263 -58.23 -21.24 -25.58
CA GLU A 263 -58.08 -22.66 -25.38
C GLU A 263 -59.49 -23.29 -25.16
N ASP A 264 -60.38 -22.68 -24.38
CA ASP A 264 -61.72 -23.13 -24.11
C ASP A 264 -62.62 -23.08 -25.40
N GLU A 265 -62.38 -22.05 -26.24
CA GLU A 265 -63.08 -21.90 -27.53
C GLU A 265 -62.48 -22.80 -28.64
N GLY A 266 -61.35 -23.42 -28.45
CA GLY A 266 -60.62 -24.26 -29.40
C GLY A 266 -60.03 -23.52 -30.60
N ASP A 267 -59.75 -22.19 -30.43
CA ASP A 267 -59.12 -21.37 -31.45
C ASP A 267 -57.56 -21.50 -31.38
N SER A 268 -57.05 -22.42 -32.17
CA SER A 268 -55.64 -22.76 -32.20
C SER A 268 -54.73 -21.64 -32.76
N GLU A 269 -55.27 -20.78 -33.63
CA GLU A 269 -54.45 -19.65 -34.19
C GLU A 269 -54.30 -18.55 -33.19
N THR A 270 -55.35 -18.10 -32.52
CA THR A 270 -55.39 -17.15 -31.47
C THR A 270 -54.56 -17.65 -30.28
N THR A 271 -54.67 -18.92 -29.89
CA THR A 271 -53.88 -19.57 -28.85
C THR A 271 -52.37 -19.49 -29.16
N ALA A 272 -51.97 -19.76 -30.41
CA ALA A 272 -50.56 -19.70 -30.79
C ALA A 272 -50.00 -18.28 -30.73
N ASP A 273 -50.76 -17.26 -31.12
CA ASP A 273 -50.33 -15.87 -31.07
C ASP A 273 -50.28 -15.31 -29.63
N LEU A 274 -51.26 -15.64 -28.81
CA LEU A 274 -51.27 -15.28 -27.38
C LEU A 274 -50.13 -15.92 -26.62
N ASN A 275 -49.77 -17.16 -26.93
CA ASN A 275 -48.58 -17.82 -26.37
C ASN A 275 -47.30 -17.09 -26.73
N LYS A 276 -47.17 -16.56 -27.95
CA LYS A 276 -46.01 -15.75 -28.35
C LYS A 276 -45.94 -14.46 -27.52
N ILE A 277 -47.06 -13.77 -27.32
CA ILE A 277 -47.12 -12.53 -26.52
C ILE A 277 -46.80 -12.82 -25.07
N HIS A 278 -47.37 -13.84 -24.48
CA HIS A 278 -47.14 -14.27 -23.10
C HIS A 278 -45.66 -14.60 -22.85
N ASN A 279 -45.07 -15.43 -23.73
CA ASN A 279 -43.66 -15.83 -23.63
C ASN A 279 -42.72 -14.64 -23.82
N ALA A 280 -43.00 -13.71 -24.74
CA ALA A 280 -42.24 -12.50 -24.94
C ALA A 280 -42.29 -11.58 -23.70
N GLY A 281 -43.46 -11.46 -23.07
CA GLY A 281 -43.67 -10.73 -21.83
C GLY A 281 -42.85 -11.31 -20.68
N GLN A 282 -42.91 -12.62 -20.48
CA GLN A 282 -42.14 -13.33 -19.45
C GLN A 282 -40.63 -13.17 -19.67
N HIS A 283 -40.19 -13.28 -20.94
CA HIS A 283 -38.78 -13.11 -21.29
C HIS A 283 -38.29 -11.71 -20.97
N LEU A 284 -39.06 -10.66 -21.29
CA LEU A 284 -38.70 -9.28 -20.98
C LEU A 284 -38.65 -9.03 -19.46
N LEU A 285 -39.58 -9.60 -18.69
CA LEU A 285 -39.56 -9.52 -17.22
C LEU A 285 -38.30 -10.16 -16.62
N LYS A 286 -37.89 -11.33 -17.14
CA LYS A 286 -36.64 -12.00 -16.75
C LYS A 286 -35.42 -11.10 -17.02
N LEU A 287 -35.37 -10.51 -18.24
CA LEU A 287 -34.27 -9.56 -18.59
C LEU A 287 -34.16 -8.36 -17.63
N VAL A 288 -35.29 -7.71 -17.37
CA VAL A 288 -35.33 -6.55 -16.44
C VAL A 288 -34.81 -6.96 -15.07
N ASN A 289 -35.22 -8.12 -14.55
CA ASN A 289 -34.77 -8.62 -13.26
C ASN A 289 -33.27 -8.97 -13.27
N GLU A 290 -32.74 -9.59 -14.32
CA GLU A 290 -31.32 -9.92 -14.48
C GLU A 290 -30.43 -8.64 -14.47
N VAL A 291 -30.85 -7.59 -15.20
CA VAL A 291 -30.13 -6.29 -15.24
C VAL A 291 -30.13 -5.64 -13.87
N LEU A 292 -31.24 -5.72 -13.14
CA LEU A 292 -31.31 -5.16 -11.78
C LEU A 292 -30.44 -5.90 -10.79
N ASP A 293 -30.51 -7.22 -10.79
CA ASP A 293 -29.73 -8.05 -9.88
C ASP A 293 -28.24 -7.81 -10.13
N LEU A 294 -27.83 -7.73 -11.39
CA LEU A 294 -26.46 -7.36 -11.76
C LEU A 294 -26.06 -5.98 -11.24
N SER A 295 -26.96 -4.98 -11.38
CA SER A 295 -26.71 -3.62 -10.90
C SER A 295 -26.62 -3.53 -9.38
N LYS A 296 -27.45 -4.29 -8.64
CA LYS A 296 -27.39 -4.38 -7.19
C LYS A 296 -26.08 -5.01 -6.70
N ILE A 297 -25.63 -6.07 -7.40
CA ILE A 297 -24.34 -6.73 -7.08
C ILE A 297 -23.17 -5.76 -7.32
N GLU A 298 -23.18 -5.05 -8.47
CA GLU A 298 -22.11 -4.07 -8.80
C GLU A 298 -22.03 -2.90 -7.83
N ALA A 299 -23.19 -2.47 -7.31
CA ALA A 299 -23.26 -1.41 -6.30
C ALA A 299 -22.97 -1.91 -4.87
N GLY A 300 -22.68 -3.20 -4.67
CA GLY A 300 -22.51 -3.79 -3.34
C GLY A 300 -23.76 -3.77 -2.47
N LYS A 301 -24.96 -3.63 -3.08
CA LYS A 301 -26.26 -3.51 -2.38
C LYS A 301 -27.07 -4.80 -2.36
N MET A 302 -26.54 -5.90 -2.90
CA MET A 302 -27.21 -7.20 -2.84
C MET A 302 -26.84 -7.90 -1.54
N GLU A 303 -27.83 -8.17 -0.74
CA GLU A 303 -27.72 -8.96 0.50
C GLU A 303 -28.16 -10.41 0.23
N LEU A 304 -27.53 -11.36 0.94
CA LEU A 304 -27.92 -12.78 0.90
C LEU A 304 -28.91 -13.05 2.04
N ASP A 305 -30.01 -13.66 1.70
CA ASP A 305 -31.01 -14.16 2.67
C ASP A 305 -30.67 -15.62 3.00
N LEU A 306 -29.88 -15.80 4.06
CA LEU A 306 -29.33 -17.10 4.43
C LEU A 306 -30.35 -17.89 5.28
N GLU A 307 -30.81 -19.01 4.76
CA GLU A 307 -31.70 -19.95 5.43
C GLU A 307 -31.11 -21.37 5.45
N GLU A 308 -31.51 -22.18 6.43
CA GLU A 308 -31.12 -23.58 6.51
C GLU A 308 -31.88 -24.39 5.44
N THR A 309 -31.17 -24.85 4.41
CA THR A 309 -31.74 -25.46 3.22
C THR A 309 -31.22 -26.88 3.05
N ASP A 310 -32.11 -27.84 2.75
CA ASP A 310 -31.72 -29.17 2.27
C ASP A 310 -31.25 -29.06 0.82
N LEU A 311 -29.92 -29.28 0.64
CA LEU A 311 -29.31 -29.14 -0.68
C LEU A 311 -29.77 -30.21 -1.67
N GLY A 312 -30.09 -31.42 -1.19
CA GLY A 312 -30.55 -32.50 -2.02
C GLY A 312 -31.97 -32.23 -2.56
N GLU A 313 -32.87 -31.76 -1.70
CA GLU A 313 -34.24 -31.40 -2.07
C GLU A 313 -34.21 -30.21 -3.05
N LEU A 314 -33.46 -29.15 -2.76
CA LEU A 314 -33.33 -27.97 -3.64
C LEU A 314 -32.83 -28.33 -5.02
N LEU A 315 -31.77 -29.15 -5.14
CA LEU A 315 -31.24 -29.56 -6.45
C LEU A 315 -32.21 -30.50 -7.20
N GLY A 316 -32.90 -31.38 -6.48
CA GLY A 316 -33.94 -32.22 -7.04
C GLY A 316 -35.09 -31.44 -7.65
N GLU A 317 -35.54 -30.36 -6.97
CA GLU A 317 -36.61 -29.48 -7.46
C GLU A 317 -36.13 -28.71 -8.72
N ILE A 318 -34.89 -28.23 -8.76
CA ILE A 318 -34.34 -27.51 -9.93
C ILE A 318 -34.30 -28.42 -11.14
N VAL A 319 -33.84 -29.67 -11.00
CA VAL A 319 -33.80 -30.65 -12.09
C VAL A 319 -35.20 -31.05 -12.50
N HIS A 320 -36.14 -31.24 -11.55
CA HIS A 320 -37.51 -31.57 -11.84
C HIS A 320 -38.21 -30.48 -12.68
N ALA A 321 -37.99 -29.22 -12.35
CA ALA A 321 -38.52 -28.08 -13.11
C ALA A 321 -37.97 -28.00 -14.53
N ALA A 322 -36.75 -28.46 -14.79
CA ALA A 322 -36.13 -28.45 -16.12
C ALA A 322 -36.54 -29.62 -17.02
N ARG A 323 -37.10 -30.72 -16.46
CA ARG A 323 -37.46 -31.93 -17.20
C ARG A 323 -38.39 -31.69 -18.39
N PRO A 324 -39.47 -30.90 -18.29
CA PRO A 324 -40.37 -30.69 -19.44
C PRO A 324 -39.64 -30.03 -20.63
N ALA A 325 -38.78 -29.05 -20.36
CA ALA A 325 -37.99 -28.38 -21.38
C ALA A 325 -36.96 -29.33 -22.01
N ALA A 326 -36.26 -30.13 -21.19
CA ALA A 326 -35.31 -31.14 -21.67
C ALA A 326 -36.01 -32.16 -22.59
N THR A 327 -37.13 -32.69 -22.17
CA THR A 327 -37.92 -33.66 -22.97
C THR A 327 -38.39 -33.09 -24.31
N LYS A 328 -38.78 -31.80 -24.34
CA LYS A 328 -39.18 -31.10 -25.57
C LYS A 328 -38.05 -31.04 -26.60
N HIS A 329 -36.80 -30.98 -26.15
CA HIS A 329 -35.60 -31.02 -26.99
C HIS A 329 -35.03 -32.42 -27.22
N GLY A 330 -35.74 -33.48 -26.76
CA GLY A 330 -35.28 -34.87 -26.88
C GLY A 330 -34.13 -35.24 -25.93
N ASN A 331 -33.89 -34.44 -24.92
CA ASN A 331 -32.79 -34.65 -23.99
C ASN A 331 -33.20 -35.52 -22.79
N GLU A 332 -32.30 -36.40 -22.38
CA GLU A 332 -32.36 -37.10 -21.09
C GLU A 332 -31.67 -36.25 -20.00
N ILE A 333 -32.39 -36.00 -18.89
CA ILE A 333 -31.81 -35.29 -17.75
C ILE A 333 -31.68 -36.21 -16.54
N LEU A 334 -30.46 -36.37 -16.04
CA LEU A 334 -30.10 -37.20 -14.90
C LEU A 334 -29.68 -36.31 -13.72
N CYS A 335 -29.93 -36.78 -12.50
CA CYS A 335 -29.53 -36.11 -11.27
C CYS A 335 -28.83 -37.11 -10.34
N THR A 336 -27.58 -36.90 -10.07
CA THR A 336 -26.76 -37.73 -9.19
C THR A 336 -26.35 -36.90 -7.97
N ILE A 337 -26.98 -37.18 -6.82
CA ILE A 337 -26.73 -36.45 -5.56
C ILE A 337 -26.03 -37.39 -4.61
N ALA A 338 -24.86 -36.92 -4.08
CA ALA A 338 -24.13 -37.68 -3.09
C ALA A 338 -24.93 -37.78 -1.77
N PRO A 339 -24.97 -38.97 -1.10
CA PRO A 339 -25.77 -39.17 0.12
C PRO A 339 -25.45 -38.28 1.30
N ASN A 340 -24.25 -37.67 1.29
CA ASN A 340 -23.73 -36.85 2.36
C ASN A 340 -23.89 -35.33 2.12
N LEU A 341 -24.73 -34.90 1.19
CA LEU A 341 -24.93 -33.47 0.91
C LEU A 341 -25.44 -32.71 2.14
N GLY A 342 -26.50 -33.21 2.77
CA GLY A 342 -27.09 -32.66 3.99
C GLY A 342 -27.65 -31.24 3.83
N THR A 343 -27.80 -30.55 4.97
CA THR A 343 -28.28 -29.16 5.02
C THR A 343 -27.10 -28.17 5.07
N ALA A 344 -27.33 -26.98 4.54
CA ALA A 344 -26.40 -25.86 4.63
C ALA A 344 -27.12 -24.52 4.78
N LEU A 345 -26.44 -23.52 5.33
CA LEU A 345 -26.93 -22.16 5.40
C LEU A 345 -26.65 -21.46 4.08
N CYS A 346 -27.64 -21.26 3.24
CA CYS A 346 -27.50 -20.61 1.93
C CYS A 346 -28.75 -19.81 1.55
N ASP A 347 -28.61 -18.93 0.56
CA ASP A 347 -29.77 -18.26 -0.08
C ASP A 347 -30.31 -19.18 -1.16
N ALA A 348 -31.37 -19.93 -0.84
CA ALA A 348 -31.99 -20.91 -1.73
C ALA A 348 -32.46 -20.27 -3.04
N SER A 349 -32.95 -19.03 -3.02
CA SER A 349 -33.43 -18.32 -4.19
C SER A 349 -32.31 -17.99 -5.18
N LYS A 350 -31.18 -17.48 -4.70
CA LYS A 350 -30.00 -17.17 -5.51
C LYS A 350 -29.31 -18.43 -6.00
N PHE A 351 -29.27 -19.45 -5.14
CA PHE A 351 -28.75 -20.76 -5.50
C PHE A 351 -29.54 -21.40 -6.64
N ARG A 352 -30.90 -21.36 -6.56
CA ARG A 352 -31.81 -21.80 -7.60
C ARG A 352 -31.59 -21.05 -8.92
N ASN A 353 -31.45 -19.72 -8.86
CA ASN A 353 -31.22 -18.91 -10.04
C ASN A 353 -29.89 -19.27 -10.72
N MET A 354 -28.80 -19.41 -9.95
CA MET A 354 -27.47 -19.73 -10.46
C MET A 354 -27.43 -21.12 -11.10
N THR A 355 -27.88 -22.14 -10.38
CA THR A 355 -27.85 -23.53 -10.85
C THR A 355 -28.87 -23.74 -12.01
N GLY A 356 -30.04 -23.15 -11.90
CA GLY A 356 -31.07 -23.19 -12.93
C GLY A 356 -30.59 -22.59 -14.25
N GLN A 357 -29.87 -21.47 -14.22
CA GLN A 357 -29.31 -20.85 -15.43
C GLN A 357 -28.32 -21.76 -16.16
N LEU A 358 -27.50 -22.54 -15.43
CA LEU A 358 -26.58 -23.50 -16.05
C LEU A 358 -27.35 -24.67 -16.69
N ILE A 359 -28.37 -25.16 -16.01
CA ILE A 359 -29.25 -26.22 -16.57
C ILE A 359 -30.01 -25.70 -17.76
N ASP A 360 -30.57 -24.49 -17.72
CA ASP A 360 -31.29 -23.88 -18.88
C ASP A 360 -30.34 -23.79 -20.08
N ASN A 361 -29.07 -23.41 -19.88
CA ASN A 361 -28.08 -23.40 -20.95
C ASN A 361 -27.81 -24.80 -21.49
N ALA A 362 -27.62 -25.80 -20.62
CA ALA A 362 -27.43 -27.20 -21.03
C ALA A 362 -28.60 -27.71 -21.85
N VAL A 363 -29.84 -27.45 -21.42
CA VAL A 363 -31.08 -27.85 -22.16
C VAL A 363 -31.16 -27.17 -23.52
N LYS A 364 -30.80 -25.89 -23.60
CA LYS A 364 -30.87 -25.08 -24.81
C LYS A 364 -29.86 -25.51 -25.88
N PHE A 365 -28.63 -25.88 -25.48
CA PHE A 365 -27.55 -26.19 -26.40
C PHE A 365 -27.33 -27.69 -26.63
N THR A 366 -28.16 -28.56 -26.01
CA THR A 366 -28.17 -29.99 -26.25
C THR A 366 -29.44 -30.41 -26.99
N HIS A 367 -29.33 -31.27 -27.99
CA HIS A 367 -30.46 -31.85 -28.74
C HIS A 367 -30.26 -33.35 -28.84
N ASN A 368 -31.29 -34.13 -28.47
CA ASN A 368 -31.27 -35.58 -28.45
C ASN A 368 -30.05 -36.16 -27.71
N GLY A 369 -29.65 -35.49 -26.64
CA GLY A 369 -28.45 -35.82 -25.87
C GLY A 369 -28.74 -36.06 -24.39
N LYS A 370 -27.65 -35.98 -23.58
CA LYS A 370 -27.72 -36.16 -22.12
C LYS A 370 -27.29 -34.91 -21.39
N ILE A 371 -27.97 -34.64 -20.30
CA ILE A 371 -27.64 -33.58 -19.35
C ILE A 371 -27.54 -34.24 -17.98
N GLU A 372 -26.48 -34.07 -17.27
CA GLU A 372 -26.27 -34.65 -15.95
C GLU A 372 -25.92 -33.56 -14.93
N LEU A 373 -26.68 -33.51 -13.84
CA LEU A 373 -26.32 -32.74 -12.66
C LEU A 373 -25.69 -33.69 -11.64
N VAL A 374 -24.44 -33.45 -11.25
CA VAL A 374 -23.78 -34.20 -10.21
C VAL A 374 -23.44 -33.22 -9.05
N ALA A 375 -23.87 -33.58 -7.84
CA ALA A 375 -23.62 -32.76 -6.66
C ALA A 375 -22.83 -33.55 -5.60
N GLU A 376 -21.72 -33.00 -5.19
CA GLU A 376 -20.81 -33.60 -4.22
C GLU A 376 -20.43 -32.60 -3.11
N ARG A 377 -20.21 -33.08 -1.91
CA ARG A 377 -19.71 -32.27 -0.79
C ARG A 377 -18.31 -32.71 -0.45
N HIS A 378 -17.38 -31.78 -0.57
CA HIS A 378 -15.98 -31.94 -0.21
C HIS A 378 -15.75 -31.38 1.19
N LEU A 379 -15.55 -32.28 2.15
CA LEU A 379 -15.30 -31.95 3.54
C LEU A 379 -13.87 -32.31 3.90
N ASP A 380 -13.02 -31.29 4.05
CA ASP A 380 -11.65 -31.40 4.55
C ASP A 380 -11.51 -30.71 5.90
N GLU A 381 -10.34 -30.87 6.58
CA GLU A 381 -10.07 -30.23 7.87
C GLU A 381 -10.19 -28.70 7.83
N SER A 382 -9.98 -28.09 6.65
CA SER A 382 -9.93 -26.65 6.43
C SER A 382 -11.07 -26.08 5.61
N SER A 383 -11.81 -26.91 4.85
CA SER A 383 -12.87 -26.46 3.93
C SER A 383 -14.07 -27.41 3.94
N ASP A 384 -15.24 -26.83 3.72
CA ASP A 384 -16.51 -27.55 3.52
C ASP A 384 -17.13 -26.94 2.27
N ASP A 385 -16.84 -27.53 1.12
CA ASP A 385 -17.21 -27.02 -0.20
C ASP A 385 -18.29 -27.89 -0.86
N LEU A 386 -19.30 -27.26 -1.42
CA LEU A 386 -20.26 -27.89 -2.31
C LEU A 386 -19.77 -27.75 -3.75
N LEU A 387 -19.67 -28.87 -4.45
CA LEU A 387 -19.36 -28.93 -5.87
C LEU A 387 -20.59 -29.39 -6.63
N ILE A 388 -21.02 -28.60 -7.63
CA ILE A 388 -22.12 -28.95 -8.53
C ILE A 388 -21.61 -28.93 -9.96
N HIS A 389 -21.67 -30.05 -10.60
CA HIS A 389 -21.32 -30.20 -12.01
C HIS A 389 -22.59 -30.31 -12.86
N VAL A 390 -22.71 -29.43 -13.83
CA VAL A 390 -23.72 -29.53 -14.90
C VAL A 390 -22.95 -29.94 -16.15
N VAL A 391 -23.20 -31.18 -16.60
CA VAL A 391 -22.51 -31.77 -17.74
C VAL A 391 -23.52 -31.95 -18.85
N ASP A 392 -23.23 -31.51 -20.06
CA ASP A 392 -24.03 -31.65 -21.24
C ASP A 392 -23.24 -32.32 -22.39
N THR A 393 -23.93 -32.98 -23.26
CA THR A 393 -23.38 -33.57 -24.51
C THR A 393 -23.79 -32.73 -25.73
N GLY A 394 -23.89 -31.41 -25.55
CA GLY A 394 -24.33 -30.48 -26.59
C GLY A 394 -23.22 -30.08 -27.56
N ILE A 395 -23.40 -28.92 -28.18
CA ILE A 395 -22.50 -28.42 -29.23
C ILE A 395 -21.09 -28.09 -28.71
N GLY A 396 -20.91 -27.94 -27.39
CA GLY A 396 -19.63 -27.47 -26.79
C GLY A 396 -19.33 -26.00 -27.08
N ILE A 397 -18.19 -25.54 -26.56
CA ILE A 397 -17.74 -24.14 -26.64
C ILE A 397 -16.30 -24.12 -27.17
N ALA A 398 -16.03 -23.26 -28.13
CA ALA A 398 -14.67 -23.09 -28.67
C ALA A 398 -13.74 -22.46 -27.63
N SER A 399 -12.48 -22.85 -27.61
CA SER A 399 -11.50 -22.43 -26.58
C SER A 399 -11.26 -20.92 -26.54
N ASP A 400 -11.38 -20.23 -27.66
CA ASP A 400 -11.27 -18.77 -27.78
C ASP A 400 -12.48 -18.02 -27.19
N GLN A 401 -13.65 -18.69 -27.10
CA GLN A 401 -14.87 -18.14 -26.53
C GLN A 401 -14.96 -18.32 -25.00
N ILE A 402 -14.27 -19.32 -24.44
CA ILE A 402 -14.31 -19.63 -23.01
C ILE A 402 -13.84 -18.43 -22.17
N ALA A 403 -12.83 -17.70 -22.63
CA ALA A 403 -12.27 -16.56 -21.89
C ALA A 403 -13.30 -15.43 -21.66
N ASN A 404 -14.23 -15.22 -22.60
CA ASN A 404 -15.19 -14.13 -22.59
C ASN A 404 -16.62 -14.60 -22.20
N LEU A 405 -16.79 -15.87 -21.86
CA LEU A 405 -18.09 -16.50 -21.63
C LEU A 405 -18.90 -15.85 -20.50
N PHE A 406 -18.22 -15.31 -19.51
CA PHE A 406 -18.80 -14.65 -18.35
C PHE A 406 -18.85 -13.11 -18.47
N GLU A 407 -18.49 -12.55 -19.63
CA GLU A 407 -18.66 -11.13 -19.91
C GLU A 407 -20.14 -10.80 -20.23
N LYS A 408 -20.54 -9.56 -19.92
CA LYS A 408 -21.91 -9.10 -20.12
C LYS A 408 -22.21 -8.97 -21.62
N PHE A 409 -23.42 -9.38 -22.01
CA PHE A 409 -23.91 -9.31 -23.39
C PHE A 409 -23.08 -10.13 -24.39
N THR A 410 -22.30 -11.08 -23.92
CA THR A 410 -21.55 -11.99 -24.79
C THR A 410 -22.45 -13.11 -25.23
N VAL A 411 -22.67 -13.23 -26.52
CA VAL A 411 -23.40 -14.33 -27.18
C VAL A 411 -22.45 -14.99 -28.16
N ALA A 412 -22.33 -16.30 -28.12
CA ALA A 412 -21.28 -17.07 -28.80
C ALA A 412 -21.22 -16.94 -30.34
N ASP A 413 -22.31 -16.44 -31.01
CA ASP A 413 -22.32 -16.14 -32.46
C ASP A 413 -23.55 -15.34 -32.85
N ASP A 414 -23.45 -14.40 -33.81
CA ASP A 414 -24.59 -13.65 -34.40
C ASP A 414 -25.62 -14.59 -35.10
N SER A 415 -25.15 -15.75 -35.58
CA SER A 415 -25.99 -16.77 -36.19
C SER A 415 -26.78 -17.60 -35.14
N SER A 416 -26.29 -17.69 -33.90
CA SER A 416 -26.96 -18.42 -32.80
C SER A 416 -28.00 -17.56 -32.09
N THR A 417 -27.90 -16.24 -32.09
CA THR A 417 -28.92 -15.32 -31.54
C THR A 417 -30.25 -15.45 -32.24
N SER A 418 -30.25 -15.66 -33.55
CA SER A 418 -31.46 -15.82 -34.35
C SER A 418 -32.17 -17.18 -34.10
N LYS A 419 -31.46 -18.22 -33.70
CA LYS A 419 -31.95 -19.57 -33.58
C LYS A 419 -32.25 -20.03 -32.16
N TYR A 420 -31.49 -19.54 -31.17
CA TYR A 420 -31.56 -20.01 -29.79
C TYR A 420 -31.86 -18.92 -28.75
N GLY A 421 -31.86 -17.64 -29.10
CA GLY A 421 -32.22 -16.50 -28.23
C GLY A 421 -31.47 -16.51 -26.89
N GLY A 422 -30.83 -15.42 -26.51
CA GLY A 422 -30.18 -15.33 -25.22
C GLY A 422 -29.78 -13.91 -24.89
N THR A 423 -29.84 -13.54 -23.62
CA THR A 423 -29.58 -12.17 -23.13
C THR A 423 -28.09 -11.85 -23.01
N GLY A 424 -27.25 -12.90 -22.95
CA GLY A 424 -25.82 -12.77 -22.60
C GLY A 424 -25.57 -12.30 -21.16
N LEU A 425 -26.62 -12.25 -20.33
CA LEU A 425 -26.49 -11.78 -18.93
C LEU A 425 -26.51 -12.94 -17.92
N GLY A 426 -27.12 -14.08 -18.25
CA GLY A 426 -27.35 -15.16 -17.29
C GLY A 426 -26.07 -15.75 -16.70
N LEU A 427 -25.06 -16.06 -17.54
CA LEU A 427 -23.77 -16.58 -17.04
C LEU A 427 -22.98 -15.53 -16.25
N ALA A 428 -22.98 -14.28 -16.69
CA ALA A 428 -22.37 -13.18 -15.96
C ALA A 428 -23.01 -12.99 -14.57
N LEU A 429 -24.35 -13.07 -14.49
CA LEU A 429 -25.09 -13.01 -13.24
C LEU A 429 -24.76 -14.21 -12.34
N SER A 430 -24.77 -15.43 -12.89
CA SER A 430 -24.43 -16.65 -12.15
C SER A 430 -23.03 -16.58 -11.55
N GLN A 431 -22.03 -16.11 -12.30
CA GLN A 431 -20.67 -15.91 -11.77
C GLN A 431 -20.63 -14.88 -10.64
N LYS A 432 -21.35 -13.76 -10.79
CA LYS A 432 -21.41 -12.72 -9.75
C LYS A 432 -22.12 -13.21 -8.47
N LEU A 433 -23.21 -13.95 -8.61
CA LEU A 433 -23.92 -14.59 -7.49
C LEU A 433 -23.03 -15.61 -6.78
N CYS A 434 -22.32 -16.45 -7.53
CA CYS A 434 -21.40 -17.42 -6.98
C CYS A 434 -20.27 -16.72 -6.18
N LYS A 435 -19.67 -15.65 -6.72
CA LYS A 435 -18.66 -14.84 -6.02
C LYS A 435 -19.22 -14.17 -4.76
N LEU A 436 -20.47 -13.69 -4.80
CA LEU A 436 -21.13 -13.11 -3.63
C LEU A 436 -21.30 -14.14 -2.49
N MET A 437 -21.50 -15.42 -2.84
CA MET A 437 -21.53 -16.54 -1.89
C MET A 437 -20.13 -17.08 -1.53
N GLY A 438 -19.06 -16.41 -1.93
CA GLY A 438 -17.67 -16.80 -1.66
C GLY A 438 -17.16 -17.95 -2.54
N GLY A 439 -17.91 -18.31 -3.58
CA GLY A 439 -17.60 -19.41 -4.49
C GLY A 439 -17.04 -18.98 -5.85
N GLU A 440 -16.90 -19.96 -6.74
CA GLU A 440 -16.38 -19.78 -8.09
C GLU A 440 -17.04 -20.73 -9.08
N ILE A 441 -17.17 -20.31 -10.36
CA ILE A 441 -17.69 -21.15 -11.46
C ILE A 441 -16.55 -21.42 -12.44
N PHE A 442 -16.34 -22.70 -12.75
CA PHE A 442 -15.38 -23.18 -13.74
C PHE A 442 -16.12 -23.75 -14.95
N VAL A 443 -15.48 -23.74 -16.11
CA VAL A 443 -15.99 -24.34 -17.34
C VAL A 443 -14.91 -25.13 -18.04
N GLU A 444 -15.25 -26.34 -18.44
CA GLU A 444 -14.45 -27.22 -19.28
C GLU A 444 -15.34 -27.61 -20.48
N SER A 445 -14.90 -27.33 -21.71
CA SER A 445 -15.70 -27.60 -22.90
C SER A 445 -14.83 -27.84 -24.14
N GLU A 446 -15.29 -28.68 -25.01
CA GLU A 446 -14.69 -28.93 -26.32
C GLU A 446 -15.79 -28.90 -27.37
N LEU A 447 -15.52 -28.18 -28.45
CA LEU A 447 -16.48 -28.00 -29.54
C LEU A 447 -16.88 -29.38 -30.15
N GLY A 448 -18.18 -29.69 -30.16
CA GLY A 448 -18.72 -30.96 -30.62
C GLY A 448 -18.77 -32.08 -29.58
N SER A 449 -18.21 -31.89 -28.39
CA SER A 449 -18.14 -32.91 -27.32
C SER A 449 -19.04 -32.58 -26.11
N GLY A 450 -19.51 -31.32 -26.00
CA GLY A 450 -20.31 -30.83 -24.89
C GLY A 450 -19.53 -29.97 -23.91
N SER A 451 -20.18 -29.65 -22.77
CA SER A 451 -19.62 -28.77 -21.77
C SER A 451 -19.81 -29.32 -20.35
N ARG A 452 -18.90 -28.95 -19.46
CA ARG A 452 -18.99 -29.16 -18.01
C ARG A 452 -18.84 -27.82 -17.30
N PHE A 453 -19.91 -27.39 -16.65
CA PHE A 453 -19.86 -26.24 -15.73
C PHE A 453 -19.80 -26.75 -14.30
N THR A 454 -18.84 -26.25 -13.53
CA THR A 454 -18.65 -26.63 -12.13
C THR A 454 -18.82 -25.39 -11.24
N ILE A 455 -19.81 -25.43 -10.36
CA ILE A 455 -20.00 -24.44 -9.29
C ILE A 455 -19.30 -24.98 -8.06
N ARG A 456 -18.42 -24.22 -7.45
CA ARG A 456 -17.84 -24.46 -6.13
C ARG A 456 -18.28 -23.37 -5.18
N VAL A 457 -18.99 -23.72 -4.10
CA VAL A 457 -19.44 -22.77 -3.08
C VAL A 457 -19.04 -23.29 -1.69
N PRO A 458 -18.37 -22.49 -0.85
CA PRO A 458 -18.10 -22.85 0.52
C PRO A 458 -19.39 -22.91 1.33
N LEU A 459 -19.61 -23.98 2.09
CA LEU A 459 -20.79 -24.17 2.91
C LEU A 459 -20.58 -23.58 4.30
N LEU A 460 -21.52 -22.76 4.73
CA LEU A 460 -21.58 -22.27 6.09
C LEU A 460 -22.32 -23.30 6.94
N THR A 461 -21.58 -24.17 7.62
CA THR A 461 -22.16 -25.07 8.60
C THR A 461 -22.33 -24.39 9.95
N GLY A 462 -23.36 -24.75 10.72
CA GLY A 462 -23.77 -24.08 11.97
C GLY A 462 -22.71 -23.97 13.09
N ARG A 463 -21.51 -24.53 12.90
CA ARG A 463 -20.36 -24.35 13.77
C ARG A 463 -19.66 -22.99 13.63
N ARG A 464 -19.85 -22.24 12.54
CA ARG A 464 -19.25 -20.93 12.26
C ARG A 464 -20.24 -19.76 12.32
N LYS A 465 -21.39 -19.94 12.98
CA LYS A 465 -22.43 -18.89 13.08
C LYS A 465 -21.95 -17.58 13.76
N GLY A 466 -20.84 -17.61 14.51
CA GLY A 466 -20.23 -16.44 15.14
C GLY A 466 -19.28 -15.65 14.23
N ASP A 467 -18.59 -16.34 13.30
CA ASP A 467 -17.55 -15.72 12.47
C ASP A 467 -18.08 -15.25 11.10
N ALA A 468 -19.14 -15.89 10.61
CA ALA A 468 -19.73 -15.57 9.30
C ALA A 468 -20.55 -14.27 9.30
N LEU A 469 -21.24 -13.94 10.43
CA LEU A 469 -21.90 -12.63 10.59
C LEU A 469 -20.90 -11.48 10.66
N ALA A 470 -19.68 -11.74 11.14
CA ALA A 470 -18.59 -10.76 11.17
C ALA A 470 -17.95 -10.54 9.79
N SER A 471 -17.95 -11.61 8.93
CA SER A 471 -17.33 -11.55 7.59
C SER A 471 -18.27 -10.98 6.51
N ALA A 472 -19.56 -11.15 6.66
CA ALA A 472 -20.56 -10.61 5.70
C ALA A 472 -20.76 -9.09 5.85
N THR A 473 -20.32 -8.51 6.98
CA THR A 473 -20.35 -7.06 7.24
C THR A 473 -19.01 -6.37 6.90
N LEU A 474 -17.98 -7.13 6.52
CA LEU A 474 -16.68 -6.63 6.10
C LEU A 474 -16.53 -6.71 4.58
N VAL A 475 -17.25 -5.85 3.86
CA VAL A 475 -16.71 -5.27 2.63
C VAL A 475 -15.53 -4.43 3.13
N PRO A 476 -14.28 -4.70 2.74
CA PRO A 476 -13.16 -3.87 3.17
C PRO A 476 -13.36 -2.48 2.57
N ALA A 477 -13.73 -1.52 3.42
CA ALA A 477 -13.43 -0.13 3.15
C ALA A 477 -11.91 -0.10 2.87
N ALA A 478 -11.52 0.38 1.70
CA ALA A 478 -10.14 0.54 1.27
C ALA A 478 -9.43 1.55 2.19
N SER A 479 -8.97 1.09 3.36
CA SER A 479 -8.09 1.84 4.25
C SER A 479 -7.38 0.85 5.17
N ASP A 480 -6.35 0.18 4.67
CA ASP A 480 -5.20 -0.25 5.46
C ASP A 480 -4.13 -0.81 4.51
N PHE A 481 -3.50 0.12 3.76
CA PHE A 481 -2.14 -0.11 3.29
C PHE A 481 -1.19 0.23 4.44
N ALA A 482 -1.14 -0.63 5.45
CA ALA A 482 -0.07 -0.64 6.43
C ALA A 482 1.16 -1.25 5.75
N LEU A 483 2.21 -0.44 5.69
CA LEU A 483 3.57 -0.80 5.30
C LEU A 483 4.05 -2.02 6.12
N GLU A 484 3.94 -3.22 5.57
CA GLU A 484 4.77 -4.34 6.00
C GLU A 484 6.17 -4.17 5.45
N THR A 485 7.05 -3.68 6.31
CA THR A 485 8.49 -3.77 6.12
C THR A 485 8.90 -5.24 6.18
N THR A 486 9.13 -5.82 5.03
CA THR A 486 9.72 -7.14 4.88
C THR A 486 11.16 -7.11 5.43
N SER A 487 11.35 -7.66 6.62
CA SER A 487 12.67 -8.06 7.11
C SER A 487 13.08 -9.34 6.36
N ALA A 488 13.88 -9.19 5.32
CA ALA A 488 14.58 -10.31 4.71
C ALA A 488 15.67 -10.78 5.68
N GLN A 489 15.39 -11.84 6.42
CA GLN A 489 16.41 -12.71 6.98
C GLN A 489 17.03 -13.53 5.84
N ASN A 490 18.31 -13.36 5.61
CA ASN A 490 19.09 -14.21 4.74
C ASN A 490 19.82 -15.25 5.62
N PRO A 491 19.67 -16.56 5.39
CA PRO A 491 20.53 -17.54 6.04
C PRO A 491 21.82 -17.73 5.25
N ALA A 492 22.86 -17.95 6.01
CA ALA A 492 24.23 -18.30 5.70
C ALA A 492 24.49 -19.17 4.46
N CYS A 493 25.47 -18.79 3.68
CA CYS A 493 26.68 -19.54 3.33
C CYS A 493 27.76 -18.56 2.90
#